data_e4822b35ad8a03a9969775786f4f62b7
#
_entry.id   e4822b35ad8a03a9969775786f4f62b7
#
_cell.length_a   1.000
_cell.length_b   1.000
_cell.length_c   1.000
_cell.angle_alpha   90.00
_cell.angle_beta   90.00
_cell.angle_gamma   90.00
#
_symmetry.space_group_name_H-M   'P 1'
#
loop_
_entity.id
_entity.type
_entity.pdbx_description
1 polymer ?
#
loop_
_entity_poly.entity_id
_entity_poly.type
_entity_poly.pdbx_seq_one_letter_code
_entity_poly.pdbx_strand_id
1 'polypeptide(L)'
;MTTYHLAIDIGASSGRHIVGWMEDGEIRTREVYRFPNGVTEQDGHLVWDMKALVSSVKIGIAEAQKQFPNLASLSIDTWGVDYVLLKGSEEVLPVYAYRDSRTEAVIPKVHEMIPFSELYRHTGCQFQPFNSIYQLYADQLAGRLENVTDVLMISEYLLYKLCGTKAREYTNATTMGMVNARTGKFDEEIISRLGLPGQLFPKLSQPGTVIGEYEGIKCVLCATHDTASAVEGIPMEGNEPYISSGTWSLLGVKTPKPITDSGSEAANYSNEGGMGYNRYQKNIMGMWLVNELKRDLCPDMAFSDIVEAAEESTCDLLVDANAPEFLAPRSMKAAFDKATDGRLSTVGDYFRCAYRSLAVSYRDALTELERNTVKTYEKLYIVGGGAKNPFMNRLTEKATGKQVIALPIEATALGNLRIQMEADK
;
A
#
# COMPACT_ATOMS: atom_id res chain seq x y z
N MET A 1 -7.46 -26.92 21.51
CA MET A 1 -6.71 -27.13 20.26
C MET A 1 -6.26 -25.77 19.77
N THR A 2 -5.07 -25.65 19.19
CA THR A 2 -4.61 -24.38 18.61
C THR A 2 -5.40 -24.10 17.32
N THR A 3 -5.95 -22.89 17.21
CA THR A 3 -6.64 -22.41 16.01
C THR A 3 -5.64 -21.72 15.10
N TYR A 4 -5.65 -22.04 13.82
CA TYR A 4 -4.77 -21.50 12.82
C TYR A 4 -5.54 -20.63 11.83
N HIS A 5 -4.92 -19.53 11.41
CA HIS A 5 -5.46 -18.58 10.43
C HIS A 5 -4.44 -18.36 9.32
N LEU A 6 -4.89 -18.18 8.09
CA LEU A 6 -4.02 -17.98 6.93
C LEU A 6 -4.14 -16.57 6.39
N ALA A 7 -3.07 -15.80 6.48
CA ALA A 7 -2.91 -14.53 5.78
C ALA A 7 -2.24 -14.77 4.42
N ILE A 8 -2.84 -14.23 3.37
CA ILE A 8 -2.30 -14.23 2.00
C ILE A 8 -2.02 -12.77 1.64
N ASP A 9 -0.74 -12.38 1.71
CA ASP A 9 -0.23 -11.03 1.48
C ASP A 9 0.41 -10.98 0.08
N ILE A 10 -0.20 -10.22 -0.83
CA ILE A 10 0.23 -10.12 -2.22
C ILE A 10 0.59 -8.68 -2.57
N GLY A 11 1.88 -8.43 -2.69
CA GLY A 11 2.38 -7.16 -3.21
C GLY A 11 2.59 -7.19 -4.73
N ALA A 12 2.98 -6.06 -5.31
CA ALA A 12 3.18 -5.92 -6.74
C ALA A 12 4.33 -6.77 -7.33
N SER A 13 5.24 -7.30 -6.50
CA SER A 13 6.41 -8.07 -6.94
C SER A 13 6.45 -9.50 -6.41
N SER A 14 5.71 -9.82 -5.38
CA SER A 14 5.64 -11.18 -4.80
C SER A 14 4.41 -11.33 -3.92
N GLY A 15 3.97 -12.59 -3.75
CA GLY A 15 2.95 -12.94 -2.77
C GLY A 15 3.45 -14.03 -1.82
N ARG A 16 2.86 -14.11 -0.64
CA ARG A 16 3.21 -15.08 0.40
C ARG A 16 1.99 -15.51 1.20
N HIS A 17 2.06 -16.73 1.68
CA HIS A 17 1.06 -17.35 2.54
C HIS A 17 1.69 -17.56 3.91
N ILE A 18 1.09 -16.98 4.93
CA ILE A 18 1.61 -16.97 6.30
C ILE A 18 0.51 -17.49 7.23
N VAL A 19 0.78 -18.63 7.86
CA VAL A 19 -0.10 -19.16 8.90
C VAL A 19 0.23 -18.50 10.22
N GLY A 20 -0.79 -18.08 10.96
CA GLY A 20 -0.66 -17.48 12.28
C GLY A 20 -1.53 -18.17 13.32
N TRP A 21 -1.08 -18.15 14.57
CA TRP A 21 -1.80 -18.67 15.75
C TRP A 21 -1.42 -17.90 17.00
N MET A 22 -2.28 -17.95 18.03
CA MET A 22 -1.96 -17.38 19.34
C MET A 22 -1.15 -18.39 20.16
N GLU A 23 -0.02 -17.95 20.73
CA GLU A 23 0.82 -18.68 21.67
C GLU A 23 1.37 -17.71 22.71
N ASP A 24 1.13 -17.99 23.97
CA ASP A 24 1.57 -17.15 25.12
C ASP A 24 1.15 -15.68 25.02
N GLY A 25 -0.03 -15.40 24.44
CA GLY A 25 -0.54 -14.04 24.26
C GLY A 25 0.03 -13.27 23.05
N GLU A 26 0.90 -13.90 22.27
CA GLU A 26 1.49 -13.33 21.06
C GLU A 26 1.06 -14.08 19.81
N ILE A 27 0.99 -13.37 18.67
CA ILE A 27 0.78 -14.02 17.38
C ILE A 27 2.10 -14.62 16.90
N ARG A 28 2.13 -15.94 16.80
CA ARG A 28 3.23 -16.67 16.13
C ARG A 28 2.87 -16.84 14.65
N THR A 29 3.88 -16.77 13.80
CA THR A 29 3.68 -16.87 12.34
C THR A 29 4.66 -17.84 11.71
N ARG A 30 4.22 -18.46 10.61
CA ARG A 30 5.05 -19.29 9.74
C ARG A 30 4.70 -19.08 8.28
N GLU A 31 5.66 -18.64 7.48
CA GLU A 31 5.53 -18.63 6.02
C GLU A 31 5.51 -20.05 5.49
N VAL A 32 4.52 -20.40 4.69
CA VAL A 32 4.32 -21.74 4.15
C VAL A 32 4.46 -21.80 2.64
N TYR A 33 4.27 -20.66 1.94
CA TYR A 33 4.41 -20.59 0.50
C TYR A 33 4.74 -19.16 0.08
N ARG A 34 5.55 -19.03 -0.96
CA ARG A 34 5.90 -17.75 -1.60
C ARG A 34 5.92 -17.92 -3.12
N PHE A 35 5.48 -16.88 -3.83
CA PHE A 35 5.48 -16.86 -5.29
C PHE A 35 5.88 -15.48 -5.83
N PRO A 36 6.47 -15.40 -7.02
CA PRO A 36 6.70 -14.13 -7.70
C PRO A 36 5.39 -13.57 -8.24
N ASN A 37 5.28 -12.25 -8.26
CA ASN A 37 4.22 -11.51 -8.91
C ASN A 37 4.85 -10.43 -9.78
N GLY A 38 4.12 -9.92 -10.77
CA GLY A 38 4.60 -8.86 -11.64
C GLY A 38 3.65 -8.58 -12.77
N VAL A 39 3.85 -7.44 -13.41
CA VAL A 39 3.12 -7.05 -14.61
C VAL A 39 3.74 -7.70 -15.85
N THR A 40 2.92 -7.93 -16.85
CA THR A 40 3.35 -8.33 -18.20
C THR A 40 2.93 -7.26 -19.19
N GLU A 41 3.65 -7.15 -20.30
CA GLU A 41 3.27 -6.26 -21.39
C GLU A 41 2.41 -7.03 -22.40
N GLN A 42 1.24 -6.46 -22.71
CA GLN A 42 0.32 -6.97 -23.71
C GLN A 42 -0.22 -5.81 -24.55
N ASP A 43 -0.01 -5.85 -25.87
CA ASP A 43 -0.48 -4.84 -26.82
C ASP A 43 -0.10 -3.39 -26.45
N GLY A 44 1.09 -3.20 -25.88
CA GLY A 44 1.60 -1.90 -25.44
C GLY A 44 1.06 -1.43 -24.08
N HIS A 45 0.37 -2.29 -23.36
CA HIS A 45 -0.17 -2.03 -22.02
C HIS A 45 0.44 -2.94 -20.97
N LEU A 46 0.52 -2.44 -19.73
CA LEU A 46 0.91 -3.22 -18.57
C LEU A 46 -0.32 -3.88 -17.93
N VAL A 47 -0.29 -5.21 -17.78
CA VAL A 47 -1.43 -6.00 -17.34
C VAL A 47 -1.05 -7.02 -16.27
N TRP A 48 -2.04 -7.43 -15.46
CA TRP A 48 -1.92 -8.50 -14.46
C TRP A 48 -2.38 -9.85 -15.03
N ASP A 49 -1.63 -10.91 -14.75
CA ASP A 49 -2.07 -12.29 -15.01
C ASP A 49 -2.92 -12.82 -13.84
N MET A 50 -4.23 -12.58 -13.95
CA MET A 50 -5.18 -13.01 -12.91
C MET A 50 -5.28 -14.53 -12.77
N LYS A 51 -5.04 -15.29 -13.85
CA LYS A 51 -5.04 -16.77 -13.80
C LYS A 51 -3.87 -17.30 -13.00
N ALA A 52 -2.68 -16.74 -13.21
CA ALA A 52 -1.49 -17.06 -12.44
C ALA A 52 -1.67 -16.72 -10.96
N LEU A 53 -2.25 -15.54 -10.64
CA LEU A 53 -2.54 -15.12 -9.28
C LEU A 53 -3.50 -16.08 -8.57
N VAL A 54 -4.66 -16.40 -9.18
CA VAL A 54 -5.63 -17.36 -8.63
C VAL A 54 -5.00 -18.74 -8.43
N SER A 55 -4.17 -19.21 -9.36
CA SER A 55 -3.46 -20.48 -9.24
C SER A 55 -2.49 -20.48 -8.05
N SER A 56 -1.68 -19.42 -7.91
CA SER A 56 -0.73 -19.28 -6.81
C SER A 56 -1.42 -19.22 -5.44
N VAL A 57 -2.54 -18.50 -5.35
CA VAL A 57 -3.36 -18.46 -4.13
C VAL A 57 -3.82 -19.87 -3.74
N LYS A 58 -4.39 -20.64 -4.69
CA LYS A 58 -4.88 -21.99 -4.41
C LYS A 58 -3.75 -22.97 -4.04
N ILE A 59 -2.60 -22.89 -4.72
CA ILE A 59 -1.42 -23.70 -4.38
C ILE A 59 -0.98 -23.42 -2.94
N GLY A 60 -0.87 -22.16 -2.56
CA GLY A 60 -0.44 -21.78 -1.22
C GLY A 60 -1.43 -22.18 -0.13
N ILE A 61 -2.75 -22.15 -0.40
CA ILE A 61 -3.77 -22.68 0.53
C ILE A 61 -3.56 -24.18 0.72
N ALA A 62 -3.37 -24.94 -0.36
CA ALA A 62 -3.14 -26.38 -0.27
C ALA A 62 -1.85 -26.72 0.49
N GLU A 63 -0.77 -25.93 0.32
CA GLU A 63 0.46 -26.08 1.09
C GLU A 63 0.25 -25.75 2.58
N ALA A 64 -0.56 -24.74 2.89
CA ALA A 64 -0.93 -24.41 4.27
C ALA A 64 -1.73 -25.54 4.93
N GLN A 65 -2.74 -26.11 4.26
CA GLN A 65 -3.57 -27.20 4.77
C GLN A 65 -2.77 -28.48 5.06
N LYS A 66 -1.75 -28.80 4.23
CA LYS A 66 -0.87 -29.96 4.48
C LYS A 66 -0.10 -29.85 5.79
N GLN A 67 0.32 -28.62 6.14
CA GLN A 67 1.14 -28.37 7.34
C GLN A 67 0.26 -28.04 8.55
N PHE A 68 -0.90 -27.44 8.34
CA PHE A 68 -1.85 -26.96 9.35
C PHE A 68 -3.28 -27.39 8.98
N PRO A 69 -3.67 -28.64 9.27
CA PRO A 69 -4.94 -29.20 8.79
C PRO A 69 -6.21 -28.55 9.38
N ASN A 70 -6.07 -27.73 10.45
CA ASN A 70 -7.19 -27.10 11.15
C ASN A 70 -7.19 -25.58 10.93
N LEU A 71 -7.11 -25.13 9.68
CA LEU A 71 -7.26 -23.71 9.35
C LEU A 71 -8.71 -23.27 9.59
N ALA A 72 -8.92 -22.30 10.48
CA ALA A 72 -10.24 -21.75 10.78
C ALA A 72 -10.67 -20.70 9.76
N SER A 73 -9.74 -19.86 9.32
CA SER A 73 -10.01 -18.81 8.35
C SER A 73 -8.84 -18.51 7.43
N LEU A 74 -9.15 -17.87 6.32
CA LEU A 74 -8.20 -17.24 5.41
C LEU A 74 -8.64 -15.83 5.05
N SER A 75 -7.68 -14.98 4.73
CA SER A 75 -7.93 -13.67 4.15
C SER A 75 -6.83 -13.25 3.19
N ILE A 76 -7.17 -12.35 2.27
CA ILE A 76 -6.26 -11.87 1.23
C ILE A 76 -6.18 -10.35 1.30
N ASP A 77 -5.00 -9.81 1.41
CA ASP A 77 -4.71 -8.39 1.17
C ASP A 77 -3.81 -8.24 -0.06
N THR A 78 -3.96 -7.09 -0.73
CA THR A 78 -3.23 -6.76 -1.94
C THR A 78 -2.90 -5.27 -1.98
N TRP A 79 -2.15 -4.85 -3.00
CA TRP A 79 -2.05 -3.43 -3.34
C TRP A 79 -3.42 -2.83 -3.68
N GLY A 80 -3.56 -1.52 -3.54
CA GLY A 80 -4.78 -0.79 -3.86
C GLY A 80 -4.95 -0.47 -5.35
N VAL A 81 -5.98 0.28 -5.65
CA VAL A 81 -6.34 0.95 -6.91
C VAL A 81 -6.71 0.08 -8.11
N ASP A 82 -6.16 -1.14 -8.23
CA ASP A 82 -6.42 -2.03 -9.36
C ASP A 82 -7.64 -2.94 -9.10
N TYR A 83 -8.33 -3.27 -10.18
CA TYR A 83 -9.59 -3.99 -10.12
C TYR A 83 -9.78 -4.91 -11.34
N VAL A 84 -10.71 -5.85 -11.18
CA VAL A 84 -11.22 -6.72 -12.24
C VAL A 84 -12.66 -6.33 -12.55
N LEU A 85 -12.95 -6.13 -13.84
CA LEU A 85 -14.30 -5.93 -14.35
C LEU A 85 -14.93 -7.30 -14.66
N LEU A 86 -16.20 -7.50 -14.27
CA LEU A 86 -16.93 -8.75 -14.54
C LEU A 86 -18.21 -8.49 -15.32
N LYS A 87 -18.51 -9.39 -16.27
CA LYS A 87 -19.84 -9.57 -16.89
C LYS A 87 -20.42 -10.88 -16.37
N GLY A 88 -21.25 -10.78 -15.32
CA GLY A 88 -21.67 -11.95 -14.56
C GLY A 88 -20.50 -12.59 -13.82
N SER A 89 -20.01 -13.74 -14.31
CA SER A 89 -18.82 -14.43 -13.78
C SER A 89 -17.59 -14.32 -14.67
N GLU A 90 -17.72 -13.74 -15.87
CA GLU A 90 -16.65 -13.63 -16.87
C GLU A 90 -15.85 -12.36 -16.69
N GLU A 91 -14.52 -12.47 -16.77
CA GLU A 91 -13.59 -11.35 -16.68
C GLU A 91 -13.56 -10.54 -17.97
N VAL A 92 -13.57 -9.21 -17.86
CA VAL A 92 -13.32 -8.30 -18.99
C VAL A 92 -11.81 -8.07 -19.11
N LEU A 93 -11.18 -8.82 -19.94
CA LEU A 93 -9.73 -8.74 -20.17
C LEU A 93 -9.36 -7.58 -21.12
N PRO A 94 -8.09 -7.08 -21.05
CA PRO A 94 -7.10 -7.38 -20.05
C PRO A 94 -7.41 -6.71 -18.69
N VAL A 95 -6.79 -7.19 -17.60
CA VAL A 95 -6.79 -6.51 -16.31
C VAL A 95 -5.57 -5.59 -16.26
N TYR A 96 -5.79 -4.30 -16.35
CA TYR A 96 -4.72 -3.31 -16.41
C TYR A 96 -4.04 -3.12 -15.05
N ALA A 97 -2.74 -2.88 -15.09
CA ALA A 97 -1.96 -2.55 -13.92
C ALA A 97 -1.90 -1.03 -13.70
N TYR A 98 -1.83 -0.61 -12.45
CA TYR A 98 -1.76 0.82 -12.09
C TYR A 98 -0.56 1.57 -12.70
N ARG A 99 0.48 0.85 -13.14
CA ARG A 99 1.65 1.43 -13.81
C ARG A 99 1.43 1.67 -15.31
N ASP A 100 0.27 1.29 -15.85
CA ASP A 100 -0.09 1.55 -17.24
C ASP A 100 -0.39 3.04 -17.45
N SER A 101 0.10 3.61 -18.53
CA SER A 101 -0.02 5.04 -18.83
C SER A 101 -1.41 5.46 -19.37
N ARG A 102 -2.35 4.52 -19.53
CA ARG A 102 -3.69 4.77 -20.13
C ARG A 102 -4.51 5.86 -19.43
N THR A 103 -4.19 6.17 -18.19
CA THR A 103 -4.90 7.18 -17.41
C THR A 103 -4.46 8.62 -17.70
N GLU A 104 -3.24 8.83 -18.20
CA GLU A 104 -2.67 10.18 -18.39
C GLU A 104 -3.56 11.07 -19.25
N ALA A 105 -4.12 10.54 -20.35
CA ALA A 105 -4.96 11.28 -21.27
C ALA A 105 -6.36 11.61 -20.73
N VAL A 106 -6.81 10.93 -19.66
CA VAL A 106 -8.17 11.12 -19.11
C VAL A 106 -8.21 11.97 -17.86
N ILE A 107 -7.10 12.11 -17.14
CA ILE A 107 -6.99 12.95 -15.94
C ILE A 107 -7.52 14.39 -16.18
N PRO A 108 -7.06 15.12 -17.23
CA PRO A 108 -7.58 16.45 -17.49
C PRO A 108 -9.09 16.48 -17.71
N LYS A 109 -9.65 15.49 -18.41
CA LYS A 109 -11.09 15.39 -18.68
C LYS A 109 -11.90 15.18 -17.39
N VAL A 110 -11.39 14.34 -16.48
CA VAL A 110 -12.02 14.16 -15.15
C VAL A 110 -11.98 15.47 -14.37
N HIS A 111 -10.85 16.20 -14.39
CA HIS A 111 -10.71 17.46 -13.66
C HIS A 111 -11.48 18.64 -14.27
N GLU A 112 -11.81 18.58 -15.57
CA GLU A 112 -12.75 19.52 -16.21
C GLU A 112 -14.18 19.32 -15.69
N MET A 113 -14.60 18.08 -15.43
CA MET A 113 -15.91 17.78 -14.86
C MET A 113 -15.96 18.00 -13.36
N ILE A 114 -14.93 17.57 -12.63
CA ILE A 114 -14.81 17.68 -11.18
C ILE A 114 -13.38 18.14 -10.85
N PRO A 115 -13.17 19.40 -10.50
CA PRO A 115 -11.84 19.90 -10.11
C PRO A 115 -11.22 19.06 -9.00
N PHE A 116 -9.90 18.85 -9.03
CA PHE A 116 -9.24 17.98 -8.05
C PHE A 116 -9.48 18.43 -6.59
N SER A 117 -9.50 19.76 -6.34
CA SER A 117 -9.81 20.29 -5.00
C SER A 117 -11.21 19.90 -4.51
N GLU A 118 -12.17 19.73 -5.41
CA GLU A 118 -13.49 19.22 -5.09
C GLU A 118 -13.46 17.70 -4.82
N LEU A 119 -12.79 16.92 -5.69
CA LEU A 119 -12.57 15.48 -5.47
C LEU A 119 -11.90 15.24 -4.12
N TYR A 120 -10.84 15.99 -3.81
CA TYR A 120 -10.14 15.88 -2.54
C TYR A 120 -11.04 16.21 -1.34
N ARG A 121 -11.83 17.25 -1.42
CA ARG A 121 -12.76 17.64 -0.36
C ARG A 121 -13.82 16.58 -0.06
N HIS A 122 -14.26 15.82 -1.09
CA HIS A 122 -15.20 14.73 -0.97
C HIS A 122 -14.51 13.44 -0.44
N THR A 123 -13.42 13.06 -1.05
CA THR A 123 -12.79 11.75 -0.82
C THR A 123 -11.61 11.78 0.14
N GLY A 124 -10.95 12.93 0.27
CA GLY A 124 -9.68 13.04 1.01
C GLY A 124 -8.55 12.20 0.42
N CYS A 125 -8.75 11.62 -0.77
CA CYS A 125 -7.76 10.77 -1.41
C CYS A 125 -6.69 11.62 -2.11
N GLN A 126 -5.42 11.35 -1.83
CA GLN A 126 -4.31 12.04 -2.49
C GLN A 126 -4.36 11.84 -4.01
N PHE A 127 -3.87 12.83 -4.76
CA PHE A 127 -3.71 12.67 -6.19
C PHE A 127 -2.62 11.66 -6.52
N GLN A 128 -3.02 10.64 -7.29
CA GLN A 128 -2.11 9.75 -7.98
C GLN A 128 -2.67 9.49 -9.39
N PRO A 129 -1.84 9.52 -10.45
CA PRO A 129 -2.34 9.35 -11.81
C PRO A 129 -3.02 8.00 -12.04
N PHE A 130 -2.79 7.04 -11.16
CA PHE A 130 -3.30 5.68 -11.20
C PHE A 130 -4.50 5.42 -10.28
N ASN A 131 -5.08 6.43 -9.59
CA ASN A 131 -6.29 6.19 -8.80
C ASN A 131 -7.39 5.56 -9.68
N SER A 132 -8.17 4.67 -9.10
CA SER A 132 -9.18 3.89 -9.85
C SER A 132 -10.22 4.76 -10.55
N ILE A 133 -10.50 5.95 -10.03
CA ILE A 133 -11.41 6.92 -10.67
C ILE A 133 -10.97 7.25 -12.11
N TYR A 134 -9.67 7.44 -12.34
CA TYR A 134 -9.14 7.70 -13.69
C TYR A 134 -9.13 6.44 -14.53
N GLN A 135 -8.81 5.29 -13.94
CA GLN A 135 -8.83 4.00 -14.62
C GLN A 135 -10.25 3.64 -15.10
N LEU A 136 -11.26 3.79 -14.23
CA LEU A 136 -12.67 3.53 -14.55
C LEU A 136 -13.20 4.48 -15.61
N TYR A 137 -12.80 5.76 -15.56
CA TYR A 137 -13.17 6.71 -16.59
C TYR A 137 -12.54 6.40 -17.95
N ALA A 138 -11.29 5.91 -17.96
CA ALA A 138 -10.64 5.41 -19.16
C ALA A 138 -11.37 4.17 -19.72
N ASP A 139 -11.76 3.22 -18.86
CA ASP A 139 -12.55 2.05 -19.26
C ASP A 139 -13.92 2.43 -19.82
N GLN A 140 -14.58 3.46 -19.27
CA GLN A 140 -15.85 3.96 -19.78
C GLN A 140 -15.69 4.54 -21.19
N LEU A 141 -14.70 5.40 -21.40
CA LEU A 141 -14.44 5.98 -22.73
C LEU A 141 -14.07 4.93 -23.78
N ALA A 142 -13.44 3.83 -23.35
CA ALA A 142 -13.11 2.68 -24.20
C ALA A 142 -14.30 1.71 -24.41
N GLY A 143 -15.48 1.99 -23.86
CA GLY A 143 -16.66 1.11 -23.95
C GLY A 143 -16.55 -0.17 -23.14
N ARG A 144 -15.53 -0.32 -22.29
CA ARG A 144 -15.27 -1.54 -21.52
C ARG A 144 -16.29 -1.78 -20.40
N LEU A 145 -16.99 -0.72 -19.95
CA LEU A 145 -18.03 -0.81 -18.92
C LEU A 145 -19.39 -1.29 -19.46
N GLU A 146 -19.53 -1.48 -20.77
CA GLU A 146 -20.78 -1.99 -21.35
C GLU A 146 -21.11 -3.38 -20.84
N ASN A 147 -22.31 -3.54 -20.26
CA ASN A 147 -22.79 -4.80 -19.65
C ASN A 147 -21.93 -5.33 -18.51
N VAL A 148 -21.04 -4.53 -17.93
CA VAL A 148 -20.30 -4.87 -16.71
C VAL A 148 -21.31 -4.91 -15.54
N THR A 149 -21.23 -5.96 -14.76
CA THR A 149 -22.08 -6.17 -13.57
C THR A 149 -21.38 -5.86 -12.27
N ASP A 150 -20.04 -5.97 -12.26
CA ASP A 150 -19.25 -5.82 -11.05
C ASP A 150 -17.86 -5.25 -11.33
N VAL A 151 -17.38 -4.45 -10.38
CA VAL A 151 -16.00 -4.02 -10.21
C VAL A 151 -15.51 -4.61 -8.90
N LEU A 152 -14.48 -5.45 -8.92
CA LEU A 152 -13.86 -6.04 -7.74
C LEU A 152 -12.40 -5.62 -7.65
N MET A 153 -11.97 -5.07 -6.52
CA MET A 153 -10.54 -4.89 -6.25
C MET A 153 -9.83 -6.25 -6.31
N ILE A 154 -8.53 -6.27 -6.55
CA ILE A 154 -7.80 -7.53 -6.77
C ILE A 154 -8.01 -8.54 -5.63
N SER A 155 -7.92 -8.11 -4.37
CA SER A 155 -8.17 -8.96 -3.19
C SER A 155 -9.59 -9.52 -3.14
N GLU A 156 -10.58 -8.68 -3.46
CA GLU A 156 -12.00 -9.04 -3.50
C GLU A 156 -12.28 -10.04 -4.61
N TYR A 157 -11.65 -9.84 -5.78
CA TYR A 157 -11.75 -10.78 -6.89
C TYR A 157 -11.14 -12.15 -6.54
N LEU A 158 -9.96 -12.18 -5.90
CA LEU A 158 -9.33 -13.42 -5.48
C LEU A 158 -10.19 -14.18 -4.45
N LEU A 159 -10.76 -13.48 -3.47
CA LEU A 159 -11.71 -14.05 -2.51
C LEU A 159 -12.99 -14.55 -3.21
N TYR A 160 -13.54 -13.78 -4.16
CA TYR A 160 -14.67 -14.24 -4.99
C TYR A 160 -14.36 -15.55 -5.73
N LYS A 161 -13.16 -15.71 -6.28
CA LYS A 161 -12.74 -16.96 -6.97
C LYS A 161 -12.59 -18.14 -6.03
N LEU A 162 -12.52 -17.93 -4.73
CA LEU A 162 -12.50 -18.96 -3.71
C LEU A 162 -13.92 -19.30 -3.22
N CYS A 163 -14.64 -18.33 -2.68
CA CYS A 163 -15.92 -18.57 -1.98
C CYS A 163 -17.18 -18.22 -2.80
N GLY A 164 -17.05 -17.66 -4.01
CA GLY A 164 -18.18 -17.30 -4.87
C GLY A 164 -18.95 -16.04 -4.46
N THR A 165 -18.57 -15.37 -3.37
CA THR A 165 -19.24 -14.15 -2.88
C THR A 165 -18.53 -12.90 -3.37
N LYS A 166 -19.27 -12.00 -4.01
CA LYS A 166 -18.77 -10.69 -4.46
C LYS A 166 -18.98 -9.66 -3.35
N ALA A 167 -17.94 -9.36 -2.61
CA ALA A 167 -17.93 -8.33 -1.57
C ALA A 167 -17.10 -7.12 -2.02
N ARG A 168 -17.31 -5.96 -1.39
CA ARG A 168 -16.53 -4.73 -1.57
C ARG A 168 -16.01 -4.30 -0.21
N GLU A 169 -14.70 -4.25 -0.04
CA GLU A 169 -14.11 -3.97 1.27
C GLU A 169 -13.72 -2.50 1.37
N TYR A 170 -14.03 -1.90 2.51
CA TYR A 170 -13.91 -0.47 2.75
C TYR A 170 -12.50 0.09 2.61
N THR A 171 -11.50 -0.57 3.20
CA THR A 171 -10.14 -0.01 3.24
C THR A 171 -9.53 0.07 1.84
N ASN A 172 -9.73 -0.96 1.02
CA ASN A 172 -9.24 -0.97 -0.36
C ASN A 172 -10.06 -0.03 -1.25
N ALA A 173 -11.39 0.01 -1.09
CA ALA A 173 -12.24 0.93 -1.83
C ALA A 173 -11.85 2.40 -1.63
N THR A 174 -11.32 2.79 -0.46
CA THR A 174 -10.89 4.17 -0.21
C THR A 174 -9.67 4.60 -1.04
N THR A 175 -8.92 3.67 -1.61
CA THR A 175 -7.82 3.98 -2.54
C THR A 175 -8.29 4.42 -3.92
N MET A 176 -9.56 4.14 -4.24
CA MET A 176 -10.12 4.40 -5.57
C MET A 176 -10.28 5.89 -5.91
N GLY A 177 -10.30 6.79 -4.91
CA GLY A 177 -10.66 8.20 -5.10
C GLY A 177 -12.15 8.42 -5.36
N MET A 178 -13.01 7.52 -4.89
CA MET A 178 -14.47 7.52 -5.15
C MET A 178 -15.31 7.30 -3.89
N VAL A 179 -14.68 7.06 -2.74
CA VAL A 179 -15.37 6.90 -1.46
C VAL A 179 -15.41 8.25 -0.75
N ASN A 180 -16.59 8.68 -0.33
CA ASN A 180 -16.74 9.91 0.46
C ASN A 180 -16.15 9.68 1.86
N ALA A 181 -15.13 10.44 2.20
CA ALA A 181 -14.36 10.27 3.44
C ALA A 181 -15.20 10.47 4.71
N ARG A 182 -16.29 11.27 4.64
CA ARG A 182 -17.14 11.57 5.80
C ARG A 182 -18.21 10.51 6.03
N THR A 183 -18.74 9.93 4.94
CA THR A 183 -19.83 8.95 5.01
C THR A 183 -19.33 7.51 4.97
N GLY A 184 -18.10 7.27 4.50
CA GLY A 184 -17.53 5.94 4.29
C GLY A 184 -18.26 5.13 3.22
N LYS A 185 -18.95 5.79 2.28
CA LYS A 185 -19.70 5.18 1.18
C LYS A 185 -19.16 5.68 -0.14
N PHE A 186 -19.41 4.93 -1.22
CA PHE A 186 -19.18 5.47 -2.55
C PHE A 186 -19.92 6.80 -2.74
N ASP A 187 -19.26 7.76 -3.36
CA ASP A 187 -19.80 9.11 -3.56
C ASP A 187 -20.68 9.15 -4.82
N GLU A 188 -21.99 9.19 -4.61
CA GLU A 188 -22.99 9.16 -5.69
C GLU A 188 -22.87 10.38 -6.62
N GLU A 189 -22.44 11.53 -6.09
CA GLU A 189 -22.24 12.75 -6.88
C GLU A 189 -21.07 12.58 -7.85
N ILE A 190 -19.93 12.09 -7.38
CA ILE A 190 -18.76 11.81 -8.22
C ILE A 190 -19.13 10.79 -9.30
N ILE A 191 -19.77 9.68 -8.92
CA ILE A 191 -20.17 8.62 -9.85
C ILE A 191 -21.09 9.15 -10.93
N SER A 192 -22.11 9.93 -10.55
CA SER A 192 -23.09 10.53 -11.46
C SER A 192 -22.47 11.53 -12.42
N ARG A 193 -21.61 12.43 -11.91
CA ARG A 193 -20.95 13.47 -12.73
C ARG A 193 -19.98 12.88 -13.76
N LEU A 194 -19.35 11.76 -13.45
CA LEU A 194 -18.49 11.01 -14.38
C LEU A 194 -19.30 10.10 -15.33
N GLY A 195 -20.62 9.99 -15.13
CA GLY A 195 -21.50 9.12 -15.90
C GLY A 195 -21.20 7.63 -15.70
N LEU A 196 -20.55 7.25 -14.61
CA LEU A 196 -20.26 5.85 -14.30
C LEU A 196 -21.52 5.10 -13.89
N PRO A 197 -21.67 3.81 -14.26
CA PRO A 197 -22.84 3.02 -13.89
C PRO A 197 -22.93 2.80 -12.36
N GLY A 198 -23.88 3.46 -11.70
CA GLY A 198 -23.97 3.47 -10.22
C GLY A 198 -24.12 2.07 -9.58
N GLN A 199 -24.73 1.12 -10.31
CA GLN A 199 -24.88 -0.26 -9.83
C GLN A 199 -23.55 -1.00 -9.61
N LEU A 200 -22.44 -0.50 -10.17
CA LEU A 200 -21.10 -1.09 -9.97
C LEU A 200 -20.53 -0.80 -8.57
N PHE A 201 -21.12 0.15 -7.84
CA PHE A 201 -20.64 0.68 -6.56
C PHE A 201 -21.63 0.41 -5.42
N PRO A 202 -21.86 -0.89 -5.05
CA PRO A 202 -22.79 -1.26 -3.99
C PRO A 202 -22.23 -0.86 -2.61
N LYS A 203 -22.98 -1.21 -1.56
CA LYS A 203 -22.58 -0.99 -0.18
C LYS A 203 -21.24 -1.67 0.14
N LEU A 204 -20.36 -0.95 0.84
CA LEU A 204 -19.08 -1.44 1.33
C LEU A 204 -19.26 -2.31 2.59
N SER A 205 -18.45 -3.36 2.67
CA SER A 205 -18.29 -4.21 3.85
C SER A 205 -17.10 -3.71 4.69
N GLN A 206 -17.17 -3.92 6.00
CA GLN A 206 -16.07 -3.56 6.89
C GLN A 206 -15.10 -4.74 7.06
N PRO A 207 -13.81 -4.48 7.39
CA PRO A 207 -12.91 -5.53 7.84
C PRO A 207 -13.50 -6.38 8.97
N GLY A 208 -13.17 -7.67 9.02
CA GLY A 208 -13.75 -8.64 9.95
C GLY A 208 -15.02 -9.32 9.45
N THR A 209 -15.57 -8.93 8.29
CA THR A 209 -16.77 -9.56 7.74
C THR A 209 -16.44 -10.95 7.15
N VAL A 210 -17.11 -11.99 7.61
CA VAL A 210 -17.07 -13.33 6.99
C VAL A 210 -17.97 -13.33 5.77
N ILE A 211 -17.44 -13.68 4.59
CA ILE A 211 -18.14 -13.60 3.31
C ILE A 211 -18.48 -14.96 2.69
N GLY A 212 -18.01 -16.04 3.26
CA GLY A 212 -18.22 -17.40 2.77
C GLY A 212 -17.16 -18.36 3.25
N GLU A 213 -17.06 -19.50 2.58
CA GLU A 213 -16.09 -20.55 2.91
C GLU A 213 -15.44 -21.09 1.64
N TYR A 214 -14.19 -21.53 1.76
CA TYR A 214 -13.45 -22.28 0.76
C TYR A 214 -12.89 -23.55 1.40
N GLU A 215 -13.34 -24.73 0.95
CA GLU A 215 -12.95 -26.04 1.49
C GLU A 215 -13.08 -26.15 3.02
N GLY A 216 -14.14 -25.56 3.59
CA GLY A 216 -14.41 -25.55 5.03
C GLY A 216 -13.63 -24.50 5.82
N ILE A 217 -12.84 -23.63 5.15
CA ILE A 217 -12.10 -22.53 5.75
C ILE A 217 -12.90 -21.25 5.55
N LYS A 218 -13.20 -20.50 6.62
CA LYS A 218 -13.92 -19.21 6.53
C LYS A 218 -13.11 -18.21 5.71
N CYS A 219 -13.73 -17.58 4.71
CA CYS A 219 -13.18 -16.44 3.99
C CYS A 219 -13.58 -15.15 4.70
N VAL A 220 -12.60 -14.44 5.24
CA VAL A 220 -12.77 -13.21 6.01
C VAL A 220 -12.22 -12.03 5.20
N LEU A 221 -12.91 -10.90 5.19
CA LEU A 221 -12.34 -9.64 4.72
C LEU A 221 -11.42 -9.11 5.83
N CYS A 222 -10.11 -9.11 5.62
CA CYS A 222 -9.22 -8.30 6.44
C CYS A 222 -9.33 -6.81 6.03
N ALA A 223 -8.42 -5.95 6.45
CA ALA A 223 -8.17 -4.69 5.79
C ALA A 223 -7.45 -5.00 4.47
N THR A 224 -8.21 -5.17 3.38
CA THR A 224 -7.71 -5.81 2.15
C THR A 224 -6.73 -4.97 1.34
N HIS A 225 -6.52 -3.70 1.68
CA HIS A 225 -5.37 -2.92 1.25
C HIS A 225 -4.16 -3.26 2.14
N ASP A 226 -3.07 -3.76 1.57
CA ASP A 226 -1.86 -4.21 2.26
C ASP A 226 -1.35 -3.21 3.31
N THR A 227 -1.35 -1.92 2.98
CA THR A 227 -0.96 -0.85 3.89
C THR A 227 -1.96 -0.69 5.05
N ALA A 228 -3.25 -0.91 4.83
CA ALA A 228 -4.23 -0.88 5.91
C ALA A 228 -4.00 -2.05 6.88
N SER A 229 -3.79 -3.24 6.34
CA SER A 229 -3.37 -4.39 7.14
C SER A 229 -2.06 -4.13 7.89
N ALA A 230 -1.04 -3.52 7.24
CA ALA A 230 0.21 -3.18 7.91
C ALA A 230 0.01 -2.29 9.13
N VAL A 231 -0.86 -1.27 9.04
CA VAL A 231 -1.16 -0.38 10.16
C VAL A 231 -1.87 -1.11 11.32
N GLU A 232 -2.73 -2.08 11.03
CA GLU A 232 -3.33 -2.95 12.06
C GLU A 232 -2.31 -3.89 12.70
N GLY A 233 -1.24 -4.23 11.98
CA GLY A 233 -0.15 -5.07 12.49
C GLY A 233 0.78 -4.35 13.46
N ILE A 234 0.80 -3.01 13.48
CA ILE A 234 1.69 -2.24 14.39
C ILE A 234 1.11 -2.27 15.82
N PRO A 235 1.89 -2.69 16.83
CA PRO A 235 1.44 -2.70 18.22
C PRO A 235 1.54 -1.30 18.84
N MET A 236 0.81 -0.32 18.27
CA MET A 236 0.73 1.02 18.80
C MET A 236 -0.16 1.07 20.05
N GLU A 237 0.26 1.79 21.09
CA GLU A 237 -0.51 2.00 22.32
C GLU A 237 -1.54 3.13 22.19
N GLY A 238 -1.41 3.97 21.15
CA GLY A 238 -2.27 5.14 20.91
C GLY A 238 -2.32 5.51 19.42
N ASN A 239 -2.41 6.79 19.17
CA ASN A 239 -2.43 7.36 17.80
C ASN A 239 -1.08 7.97 17.46
N GLU A 240 -0.01 7.22 17.65
CA GLU A 240 1.33 7.63 17.27
C GLU A 240 1.51 7.54 15.75
N PRO A 241 2.37 8.39 15.18
CA PRO A 241 2.71 8.30 13.77
C PRO A 241 3.50 7.01 13.47
N TYR A 242 3.31 6.54 12.25
CA TYR A 242 3.99 5.37 11.72
C TYR A 242 4.63 5.68 10.36
N ILE A 243 5.68 4.94 10.05
CA ILE A 243 6.24 4.83 8.70
C ILE A 243 6.20 3.35 8.30
N SER A 244 5.46 3.03 7.24
CA SER A 244 5.63 1.77 6.53
C SER A 244 6.74 1.96 5.50
N SER A 245 7.95 1.46 5.82
CA SER A 245 9.16 1.71 5.04
C SER A 245 9.46 0.55 4.11
N GLY A 246 9.15 0.73 2.85
CA GLY A 246 9.43 -0.17 1.73
C GLY A 246 10.12 0.56 0.59
N THR A 247 9.86 0.17 -0.66
CA THR A 247 10.29 0.90 -1.87
C THR A 247 9.82 2.36 -1.79
N TRP A 248 8.55 2.59 -1.48
CA TRP A 248 8.00 3.84 -0.98
C TRP A 248 7.97 3.81 0.54
N SER A 249 7.95 4.98 1.15
CA SER A 249 7.65 5.15 2.57
C SER A 249 6.31 5.83 2.73
N LEU A 250 5.45 5.25 3.55
CA LEU A 250 4.14 5.78 3.85
C LEU A 250 4.13 6.27 5.30
N LEU A 251 4.15 7.58 5.48
CA LEU A 251 4.08 8.21 6.79
C LEU A 251 2.64 8.62 7.10
N GLY A 252 2.13 8.26 8.26
CA GLY A 252 0.77 8.58 8.62
C GLY A 252 0.46 8.44 10.11
N VAL A 253 -0.81 8.71 10.43
CA VAL A 253 -1.38 8.58 11.77
C VAL A 253 -2.84 8.17 11.68
N LYS A 254 -3.36 7.50 12.70
CA LYS A 254 -4.79 7.21 12.84
C LYS A 254 -5.54 8.47 13.28
N THR A 255 -6.60 8.86 12.56
CA THR A 255 -7.46 9.99 12.91
C THR A 255 -8.91 9.53 13.03
N PRO A 256 -9.68 10.06 14.00
CA PRO A 256 -11.10 9.68 14.17
C PRO A 256 -12.00 10.26 13.08
N LYS A 257 -11.55 11.31 12.39
CA LYS A 257 -12.26 11.99 11.32
C LYS A 257 -11.31 12.34 10.18
N PRO A 258 -11.78 12.37 8.93
CA PRO A 258 -10.95 12.78 7.80
C PRO A 258 -10.57 14.26 7.89
N ILE A 259 -9.38 14.60 7.40
CA ILE A 259 -8.87 15.96 7.28
C ILE A 259 -8.77 16.26 5.79
N THR A 260 -9.74 17.02 5.25
CA THR A 260 -9.90 17.25 3.81
C THR A 260 -9.87 18.74 3.46
N ASP A 261 -9.11 19.52 4.23
CA ASP A 261 -8.93 20.95 4.00
C ASP A 261 -7.86 21.22 2.91
N SER A 262 -7.73 22.47 2.50
CA SER A 262 -6.78 22.90 1.48
C SER A 262 -5.31 22.73 1.91
N GLY A 263 -5.02 22.73 3.21
CA GLY A 263 -3.67 22.47 3.74
C GLY A 263 -3.27 21.02 3.54
N SER A 264 -4.18 20.11 3.82
CA SER A 264 -3.99 18.66 3.60
C SER A 264 -3.90 18.32 2.10
N GLU A 265 -4.72 18.96 1.25
CA GLU A 265 -4.66 18.84 -0.21
C GLU A 265 -3.29 19.30 -0.73
N ALA A 266 -2.87 20.51 -0.37
CA ALA A 266 -1.58 21.08 -0.81
C ALA A 266 -0.37 20.26 -0.36
N ALA A 267 -0.45 19.64 0.83
CA ALA A 267 0.58 18.74 1.35
C ALA A 267 0.48 17.31 0.79
N ASN A 268 -0.52 17.04 -0.04
CA ASN A 268 -0.82 15.74 -0.68
C ASN A 268 -0.97 14.58 0.35
N TYR A 269 -1.73 14.82 1.44
CA TYR A 269 -2.12 13.78 2.38
C TYR A 269 -3.37 13.05 1.90
N SER A 270 -3.44 11.75 2.18
CA SER A 270 -4.60 10.89 1.89
C SER A 270 -5.34 10.55 3.17
N ASN A 271 -6.68 10.46 3.09
CA ASN A 271 -7.53 9.92 4.14
C ASN A 271 -8.08 8.57 3.67
N GLU A 272 -7.39 7.50 3.97
CA GLU A 272 -7.82 6.16 3.59
C GLU A 272 -8.43 5.42 4.78
N GLY A 273 -9.27 4.42 4.51
CA GLY A 273 -9.98 3.67 5.53
C GLY A 273 -9.07 2.78 6.38
N GLY A 274 -9.39 2.68 7.67
CA GLY A 274 -8.91 1.71 8.64
C GLY A 274 -10.09 1.08 9.38
N MET A 275 -9.85 0.32 10.45
CA MET A 275 -10.88 -0.28 11.29
C MET A 275 -11.49 0.77 12.25
N GLY A 276 -12.50 1.51 11.77
CA GLY A 276 -13.19 2.53 12.59
C GLY A 276 -12.43 3.85 12.73
N TYR A 277 -11.41 4.09 11.91
CA TYR A 277 -10.64 5.32 11.85
C TYR A 277 -10.20 5.62 10.40
N ASN A 278 -9.64 6.80 10.16
CA ASN A 278 -8.99 7.13 8.90
C ASN A 278 -7.47 7.04 9.08
N ARG A 279 -6.79 6.49 8.10
CA ARG A 279 -5.34 6.58 7.95
C ARG A 279 -5.03 7.90 7.25
N TYR A 280 -4.70 8.93 8.02
CA TYR A 280 -4.24 10.20 7.49
C TYR A 280 -2.76 10.07 7.19
N GLN A 281 -2.41 9.93 5.92
CA GLN A 281 -1.09 9.46 5.51
C GLN A 281 -0.62 10.09 4.20
N LYS A 282 0.69 10.05 3.98
CA LYS A 282 1.36 10.60 2.80
C LYS A 282 2.38 9.62 2.27
N ASN A 283 2.37 9.37 0.97
CA ASN A 283 3.45 8.69 0.27
C ASN A 283 4.64 9.63 0.11
N ILE A 284 5.81 9.17 0.50
CA ILE A 284 7.09 9.86 0.33
C ILE A 284 8.14 8.87 -0.19
N MET A 285 9.23 9.39 -0.72
CA MET A 285 10.32 8.55 -1.20
C MET A 285 10.80 7.61 -0.09
N GLY A 286 11.07 6.36 -0.44
CA GLY A 286 11.54 5.33 0.47
C GLY A 286 12.85 4.70 0.04
N MET A 287 12.99 3.40 0.31
CA MET A 287 14.22 2.65 0.03
C MET A 287 14.52 2.48 -1.47
N TRP A 288 13.65 2.96 -2.35
CA TRP A 288 13.89 3.04 -3.79
C TRP A 288 15.24 3.70 -4.12
N LEU A 289 15.55 4.86 -3.50
CA LEU A 289 16.83 5.54 -3.69
C LEU A 289 18.01 4.62 -3.41
N VAL A 290 17.95 3.89 -2.30
CA VAL A 290 19.02 3.01 -1.83
C VAL A 290 19.15 1.79 -2.74
N ASN A 291 18.02 1.19 -3.15
CA ASN A 291 18.02 0.01 -4.00
C ASN A 291 18.59 0.32 -5.40
N GLU A 292 18.20 1.47 -5.97
CA GLU A 292 18.68 1.89 -7.27
C GLU A 292 20.15 2.33 -7.25
N LEU A 293 20.59 3.02 -6.18
CA LEU A 293 22.02 3.30 -5.96
C LEU A 293 22.83 2.02 -5.85
N LYS A 294 22.31 1.01 -5.13
CA LYS A 294 22.98 -0.30 -5.04
C LYS A 294 23.12 -0.95 -6.41
N ARG A 295 22.05 -0.95 -7.19
CA ARG A 295 22.07 -1.50 -8.55
C ARG A 295 23.14 -0.81 -9.43
N ASP A 296 23.26 0.52 -9.31
CA ASP A 296 24.16 1.32 -10.17
C ASP A 296 25.62 1.28 -9.72
N LEU A 297 25.87 1.23 -8.40
CA LEU A 297 27.22 1.43 -7.83
C LEU A 297 27.88 0.14 -7.35
N CYS A 298 27.10 -0.77 -6.77
CA CYS A 298 27.65 -1.92 -6.06
C CYS A 298 26.66 -3.08 -5.98
N PRO A 299 26.21 -3.66 -7.12
CA PRO A 299 25.15 -4.67 -7.16
C PRO A 299 25.47 -5.89 -6.30
N ASP A 300 26.73 -6.27 -6.19
CA ASP A 300 27.18 -7.45 -5.45
C ASP A 300 27.49 -7.20 -3.96
N MET A 301 27.51 -5.93 -3.52
CA MET A 301 27.79 -5.58 -2.11
C MET A 301 26.60 -5.95 -1.21
N ALA A 302 26.87 -6.54 -0.06
CA ALA A 302 25.81 -6.82 0.92
C ALA A 302 25.25 -5.52 1.52
N PHE A 303 23.98 -5.50 1.91
CA PHE A 303 23.40 -4.30 2.53
C PHE A 303 24.06 -3.93 3.86
N SER A 304 24.62 -4.91 4.62
CA SER A 304 25.44 -4.66 5.82
C SER A 304 26.63 -3.80 5.53
N ASP A 305 27.37 -4.14 4.46
CA ASP A 305 28.61 -3.47 4.08
C ASP A 305 28.34 -2.06 3.53
N ILE A 306 27.19 -1.88 2.84
CA ILE A 306 26.70 -0.58 2.40
C ILE A 306 26.41 0.34 3.60
N VAL A 307 25.74 -0.21 4.62
CA VAL A 307 25.42 0.53 5.85
C VAL A 307 26.70 0.92 6.58
N GLU A 308 27.66 0.02 6.71
CA GLU A 308 28.97 0.28 7.33
C GLU A 308 29.72 1.40 6.58
N ALA A 309 29.82 1.31 5.25
CA ALA A 309 30.43 2.34 4.42
C ALA A 309 29.74 3.71 4.58
N ALA A 310 28.42 3.73 4.67
CA ALA A 310 27.65 4.96 4.90
C ALA A 310 27.86 5.53 6.31
N GLU A 311 28.05 4.71 7.33
CA GLU A 311 28.37 5.14 8.70
C GLU A 311 29.77 5.73 8.81
N GLU A 312 30.75 5.15 8.11
CA GLU A 312 32.13 5.63 8.09
C GLU A 312 32.30 6.93 7.29
N SER A 313 31.46 7.18 6.29
CA SER A 313 31.51 8.40 5.49
C SER A 313 31.23 9.64 6.35
N THR A 314 31.93 10.72 6.06
CA THR A 314 31.73 12.06 6.66
C THR A 314 30.88 12.99 5.79
N CYS A 315 30.32 12.49 4.68
CA CYS A 315 29.53 13.27 3.74
C CYS A 315 28.35 13.94 4.47
N ASP A 316 28.22 15.25 4.30
CA ASP A 316 27.15 16.08 4.88
C ASP A 316 26.15 16.60 3.85
N LEU A 317 26.32 16.24 2.58
CA LEU A 317 25.45 16.64 1.49
C LEU A 317 24.05 16.05 1.66
N LEU A 318 23.07 16.79 1.16
CA LEU A 318 21.66 16.41 1.11
C LEU A 318 21.10 16.68 -0.27
N VAL A 319 20.11 15.89 -0.67
CA VAL A 319 19.28 16.11 -1.84
C VAL A 319 17.81 16.14 -1.41
N ASP A 320 16.95 16.74 -2.21
CA ASP A 320 15.51 16.57 -2.02
C ASP A 320 15.11 15.15 -2.49
N ALA A 321 14.93 14.24 -1.55
CA ALA A 321 14.59 12.85 -1.84
C ALA A 321 13.30 12.69 -2.66
N ASN A 322 12.36 13.65 -2.60
CA ASN A 322 11.08 13.61 -3.31
C ASN A 322 11.12 14.36 -4.66
N ALA A 323 12.27 14.90 -5.07
CA ALA A 323 12.38 15.59 -6.33
C ALA A 323 12.09 14.67 -7.54
N PRO A 324 11.47 15.19 -8.61
CA PRO A 324 11.06 14.38 -9.77
C PRO A 324 12.20 13.58 -10.43
N GLU A 325 13.43 14.10 -10.39
CA GLU A 325 14.61 13.42 -10.95
C GLU A 325 14.94 12.08 -10.29
N PHE A 326 14.44 11.81 -9.06
CA PHE A 326 14.67 10.55 -8.35
C PHE A 326 13.54 9.53 -8.53
N LEU A 327 12.43 9.89 -9.18
CA LEU A 327 11.27 9.00 -9.32
C LEU A 327 11.55 7.81 -10.22
N ALA A 328 12.17 8.04 -11.40
CA ALA A 328 12.48 7.00 -12.36
C ALA A 328 13.68 7.36 -13.24
N PRO A 329 14.85 7.62 -12.67
CA PRO A 329 16.04 7.97 -13.45
C PRO A 329 16.57 6.74 -14.19
N ARG A 330 17.20 6.96 -15.36
CA ARG A 330 17.95 5.89 -16.04
C ARG A 330 19.14 5.39 -15.22
N SER A 331 19.73 6.27 -14.41
CA SER A 331 20.77 5.97 -13.44
C SER A 331 20.56 6.84 -12.21
N MET A 332 20.39 6.21 -11.08
CA MET A 332 20.26 6.87 -9.79
C MET A 332 21.56 7.56 -9.40
N LYS A 333 22.70 6.92 -9.69
CA LYS A 333 24.02 7.55 -9.50
C LYS A 333 24.12 8.88 -10.24
N ALA A 334 23.74 8.91 -11.52
CA ALA A 334 23.81 10.14 -12.32
C ALA A 334 22.86 11.23 -11.81
N ALA A 335 21.68 10.85 -11.28
CA ALA A 335 20.76 11.79 -10.64
C ALA A 335 21.38 12.42 -9.39
N PHE A 336 22.04 11.62 -8.53
CA PHE A 336 22.77 12.12 -7.37
C PHE A 336 23.96 13.01 -7.77
N ASP A 337 24.74 12.61 -8.78
CA ASP A 337 25.85 13.43 -9.28
C ASP A 337 25.37 14.82 -9.70
N LYS A 338 24.27 14.86 -10.45
CA LYS A 338 23.66 16.12 -10.89
C LYS A 338 23.17 16.97 -9.72
N ALA A 339 22.47 16.36 -8.77
CA ALA A 339 21.89 17.06 -7.62
C ALA A 339 22.95 17.56 -6.63
N THR A 340 24.17 16.99 -6.65
CA THR A 340 25.26 17.33 -5.74
C THR A 340 26.47 17.97 -6.45
N ASP A 341 26.34 18.36 -7.73
CA ASP A 341 27.41 18.91 -8.56
C ASP A 341 28.67 18.01 -8.60
N GLY A 342 28.49 16.70 -8.61
CA GLY A 342 29.55 15.69 -8.66
C GLY A 342 30.45 15.64 -7.41
N ARG A 343 29.96 16.12 -6.27
CA ARG A 343 30.75 16.19 -5.02
C ARG A 343 30.77 14.90 -4.21
N LEU A 344 29.99 13.88 -4.59
CA LEU A 344 30.02 12.56 -3.98
C LEU A 344 31.15 11.73 -4.59
N SER A 345 31.99 11.11 -3.78
CA SER A 345 33.25 10.50 -4.26
C SER A 345 33.28 8.98 -4.01
N THR A 346 32.76 8.52 -2.87
CA THR A 346 32.82 7.12 -2.46
C THR A 346 31.43 6.50 -2.42
N VAL A 347 31.35 5.18 -2.47
CA VAL A 347 30.09 4.44 -2.25
C VAL A 347 29.44 4.91 -0.95
N GLY A 348 30.22 5.00 0.13
CA GLY A 348 29.74 5.49 1.43
C GLY A 348 29.11 6.87 1.36
N ASP A 349 29.66 7.81 0.56
CA ASP A 349 29.12 9.17 0.42
C ASP A 349 27.73 9.17 -0.21
N TYR A 350 27.53 8.39 -1.29
CA TYR A 350 26.22 8.27 -1.94
C TYR A 350 25.16 7.72 -0.99
N PHE A 351 25.46 6.63 -0.30
CA PHE A 351 24.50 6.01 0.60
C PHE A 351 24.24 6.86 1.85
N ARG A 352 25.26 7.50 2.40
CA ARG A 352 25.08 8.43 3.52
C ARG A 352 24.22 9.63 3.11
N CYS A 353 24.48 10.21 1.95
CA CYS A 353 23.66 11.29 1.39
C CYS A 353 22.20 10.83 1.24
N ALA A 354 21.96 9.64 0.65
CA ALA A 354 20.63 9.08 0.48
C ALA A 354 19.90 8.86 1.82
N TYR A 355 20.55 8.19 2.79
CA TYR A 355 19.93 7.92 4.10
C TYR A 355 19.62 9.21 4.87
N ARG A 356 20.52 10.18 4.85
CA ARG A 356 20.29 11.49 5.49
C ARG A 356 19.15 12.26 4.82
N SER A 357 19.09 12.24 3.49
CA SER A 357 18.03 12.90 2.71
C SER A 357 16.66 12.27 2.99
N LEU A 358 16.60 10.95 3.10
CA LEU A 358 15.38 10.26 3.53
C LEU A 358 14.98 10.64 4.95
N ALA A 359 15.91 10.71 5.89
CA ALA A 359 15.60 11.10 7.27
C ALA A 359 15.09 12.55 7.36
N VAL A 360 15.62 13.45 6.54
CA VAL A 360 15.12 14.83 6.41
C VAL A 360 13.71 14.85 5.81
N SER A 361 13.46 14.07 4.76
CA SER A 361 12.12 13.92 4.16
C SER A 361 11.10 13.42 5.19
N TYR A 362 11.47 12.46 6.03
CA TYR A 362 10.60 11.94 7.10
C TYR A 362 10.32 13.02 8.17
N ARG A 363 11.32 13.81 8.55
CA ARG A 363 11.15 14.95 9.46
C ARG A 363 10.17 15.97 8.90
N ASP A 364 10.33 16.34 7.64
CA ASP A 364 9.53 17.38 7.01
C ASP A 364 8.07 16.92 6.86
N ALA A 365 7.84 15.67 6.43
CA ALA A 365 6.52 15.08 6.38
C ALA A 365 5.89 14.96 7.79
N LEU A 366 6.66 14.57 8.81
CA LEU A 366 6.15 14.52 10.18
C LEU A 366 5.77 15.91 10.72
N THR A 367 6.57 16.93 10.39
CA THR A 367 6.27 18.32 10.77
C THR A 367 4.97 18.82 10.12
N GLU A 368 4.75 18.47 8.84
CA GLU A 368 3.48 18.74 8.16
C GLU A 368 2.31 18.01 8.81
N LEU A 369 2.51 16.73 9.17
CA LEU A 369 1.51 15.91 9.83
C LEU A 369 1.11 16.52 11.19
N GLU A 370 2.08 16.92 12.00
CA GLU A 370 1.85 17.58 13.30
C GLU A 370 1.08 18.89 13.14
N ARG A 371 1.41 19.69 12.12
CA ARG A 371 0.69 20.92 11.80
C ARG A 371 -0.75 20.65 11.40
N ASN A 372 -0.97 19.70 10.48
CA ASN A 372 -2.30 19.40 9.92
C ASN A 372 -3.21 18.72 10.95
N THR A 373 -2.66 17.94 11.88
CA THR A 373 -3.41 17.29 12.96
C THR A 373 -3.53 18.16 14.23
N VAL A 374 -2.84 19.30 14.27
CA VAL A 374 -2.72 20.19 15.44
C VAL A 374 -2.28 19.40 16.67
N LYS A 375 -1.28 18.51 16.50
CA LYS A 375 -0.83 17.58 17.53
C LYS A 375 0.67 17.36 17.44
N THR A 376 1.34 17.20 18.58
CA THR A 376 2.75 16.83 18.66
C THR A 376 2.87 15.41 19.17
N TYR A 377 3.81 14.65 18.63
CA TYR A 377 4.05 13.25 18.97
C TYR A 377 5.43 13.07 19.59
N GLU A 378 5.58 12.08 20.44
CA GLU A 378 6.85 11.75 21.10
C GLU A 378 7.54 10.54 20.45
N LYS A 379 6.74 9.61 19.91
CA LYS A 379 7.18 8.35 19.33
C LYS A 379 6.90 8.33 17.82
N LEU A 380 7.70 7.57 17.09
CA LEU A 380 7.52 7.26 15.66
C LEU A 380 7.77 5.77 15.45
N TYR A 381 6.73 5.04 15.02
CA TYR A 381 6.87 3.63 14.67
C TYR A 381 7.36 3.48 13.24
N ILE A 382 8.36 2.61 13.01
CA ILE A 382 8.83 2.25 11.66
C ILE A 382 8.68 0.74 11.49
N VAL A 383 7.96 0.33 10.44
CA VAL A 383 7.76 -1.08 10.07
C VAL A 383 8.21 -1.34 8.63
N GLY A 384 8.25 -2.61 8.24
CA GLY A 384 8.67 -3.02 6.90
C GLY A 384 10.19 -3.19 6.75
N GLY A 385 10.63 -3.31 5.50
CA GLY A 385 12.03 -3.62 5.19
C GLY A 385 13.03 -2.59 5.70
N GLY A 386 12.68 -1.29 5.65
CA GLY A 386 13.52 -0.20 6.13
C GLY A 386 13.75 -0.21 7.64
N ALA A 387 12.83 -0.78 8.43
CA ALA A 387 13.02 -0.93 9.88
C ALA A 387 14.24 -1.79 10.26
N LYS A 388 14.70 -2.64 9.34
CA LYS A 388 15.89 -3.49 9.53
C LYS A 388 17.23 -2.73 9.45
N ASN A 389 17.19 -1.45 9.05
CA ASN A 389 18.40 -0.64 8.92
C ASN A 389 18.61 0.25 10.15
N PRO A 390 19.49 -0.12 11.10
CA PRO A 390 19.68 0.62 12.34
C PRO A 390 20.31 2.02 12.11
N PHE A 391 21.10 2.19 11.07
CA PHE A 391 21.68 3.50 10.73
C PHE A 391 20.59 4.48 10.28
N MET A 392 19.71 4.06 9.37
CA MET A 392 18.57 4.86 8.95
C MET A 392 17.65 5.22 10.13
N ASN A 393 17.40 4.28 11.03
CA ASN A 393 16.57 4.50 12.21
C ASN A 393 17.18 5.59 13.13
N ARG A 394 18.51 5.53 13.39
CA ARG A 394 19.21 6.57 14.17
C ARG A 394 19.20 7.94 13.48
N LEU A 395 19.37 7.96 12.16
CA LEU A 395 19.27 9.21 11.40
C LEU A 395 17.87 9.81 11.46
N THR A 396 16.84 8.96 11.37
CA THR A 396 15.44 9.39 11.50
C THR A 396 15.15 9.93 12.90
N GLU A 397 15.58 9.23 13.96
CA GLU A 397 15.44 9.71 15.35
C GLU A 397 16.12 11.07 15.53
N LYS A 398 17.34 11.21 15.05
CA LYS A 398 18.09 12.48 15.13
C LYS A 398 17.43 13.61 14.33
N ALA A 399 16.90 13.32 13.13
CA ALA A 399 16.28 14.32 12.28
C ALA A 399 14.92 14.77 12.81
N THR A 400 14.11 13.83 13.29
CA THR A 400 12.73 14.10 13.77
C THR A 400 12.68 14.57 15.21
N GLY A 401 13.69 14.24 16.04
CA GLY A 401 13.68 14.43 17.49
C GLY A 401 12.67 13.55 18.21
N LYS A 402 12.17 12.50 17.56
CA LYS A 402 11.19 11.57 18.14
C LYS A 402 11.87 10.25 18.50
N GLN A 403 11.40 9.58 19.53
CA GLN A 403 11.81 8.21 19.84
C GLN A 403 11.37 7.28 18.70
N VAL A 404 12.32 6.70 17.98
CA VAL A 404 12.03 5.74 16.90
C VAL A 404 11.88 4.34 17.46
N ILE A 405 10.72 3.72 17.20
CA ILE A 405 10.40 2.33 17.53
C ILE A 405 10.39 1.54 16.24
N ALA A 406 11.54 0.99 15.89
CA ALA A 406 11.71 0.19 14.67
C ALA A 406 11.34 -1.27 14.92
N LEU A 407 10.34 -1.75 14.21
CA LEU A 407 9.83 -3.11 14.33
C LEU A 407 10.02 -3.83 12.99
N PRO A 408 11.02 -4.70 12.85
CA PRO A 408 11.26 -5.47 11.63
C PRO A 408 10.28 -6.64 11.52
N ILE A 409 9.00 -6.38 11.68
CA ILE A 409 7.91 -7.34 11.64
C ILE A 409 7.25 -7.39 10.27
N GLU A 410 6.60 -8.51 10.00
CA GLU A 410 5.72 -8.69 8.85
C GLU A 410 4.35 -8.05 9.15
N ALA A 411 4.33 -6.71 9.23
CA ALA A 411 3.19 -5.96 9.75
C ALA A 411 1.89 -6.23 8.99
N THR A 412 1.97 -6.34 7.66
CA THR A 412 0.80 -6.63 6.81
C THR A 412 0.15 -7.97 7.20
N ALA A 413 0.95 -9.04 7.23
CA ALA A 413 0.44 -10.36 7.62
C ALA A 413 -0.08 -10.38 9.06
N LEU A 414 0.60 -9.71 10.00
CA LEU A 414 0.16 -9.62 11.39
C LEU A 414 -1.18 -8.90 11.53
N GLY A 415 -1.40 -7.81 10.80
CA GLY A 415 -2.66 -7.09 10.82
C GLY A 415 -3.80 -7.89 10.19
N ASN A 416 -3.53 -8.54 9.05
CA ASN A 416 -4.46 -9.47 8.43
C ASN A 416 -4.90 -10.57 9.41
N LEU A 417 -3.94 -11.23 10.08
CA LEU A 417 -4.20 -12.28 11.08
C LEU A 417 -4.97 -11.77 12.30
N ARG A 418 -4.64 -10.59 12.83
CA ARG A 418 -5.38 -9.98 13.95
C ARG A 418 -6.85 -9.83 13.65
N ILE A 419 -7.18 -9.29 12.46
CA ILE A 419 -8.56 -9.09 12.02
C ILE A 419 -9.30 -10.43 11.91
N GLN A 420 -8.65 -11.45 11.34
CA GLN A 420 -9.23 -12.79 11.27
C GLN A 420 -9.51 -13.39 12.67
N MET A 421 -8.54 -13.28 13.58
CA MET A 421 -8.67 -13.79 14.96
C MET A 421 -9.73 -13.03 15.77
N GLU A 422 -9.95 -11.75 15.49
CA GLU A 422 -11.05 -10.98 16.09
C GLU A 422 -12.41 -11.36 15.54
N ALA A 423 -12.50 -11.66 14.25
CA ALA A 423 -13.72 -12.11 13.60
C ALA A 423 -14.14 -13.55 14.00
N ASP A 424 -13.23 -14.35 14.55
CA ASP A 424 -13.49 -15.73 15.01
C ASP A 424 -13.90 -15.80 16.49
N LYS A 425 -13.85 -14.68 17.24
CA LYS A 425 -14.33 -14.57 18.64
C LYS A 425 -15.84 -14.41 18.70
#